data_36dbe43de9eff417431f5f12cc4f110c
#
_entry.id   36dbe43de9eff417431f5f12cc4f110c
#
_cell.length_a   1.000
_cell.length_b   1.000
_cell.length_c   1.000
_cell.angle_alpha   90.00
_cell.angle_beta   90.00
_cell.angle_gamma   90.00
#
_symmetry.space_group_name_H-M   'P 1'
#
loop_
_entity.id
_entity.type
_entity.pdbx_description
1 polymer ?
#
loop_
_entity_poly.entity_id
_entity_poly.type
_entity_poly.pdbx_seq_one_letter_code
_entity_poly.pdbx_strand_id
1 'polypeptide(L)'
;MDEILRIKNLSKRYDDISVLENIDLSVKKGEVVVIVGPSGCGKSTLLRCLNGLEEIQEGEVWLDDEVVNPNKKNLSKNREKIGMVFQSYDLFPHLTILQNVTLAPIKVKKRKRAEVEKEALELLERVGLVSKKDNYPRQLSGGQKQRVAIVRALIMHPEVLLLDEITAALDPEMVREVLDVVLALAQEGRTMVIVTHETQFA
;
A
#
# COMPACT_ATOMS: atom_id res chain seq x y z
N MET A 1 24.26 -2.40 2.65
CA MET A 1 23.03 -1.71 2.17
C MET A 1 21.88 -2.51 2.71
N ASP A 2 21.04 -1.91 3.52
CA ASP A 2 20.10 -2.65 4.34
C ASP A 2 18.88 -3.06 3.51
N GLU A 3 18.73 -4.37 3.28
CA GLU A 3 17.51 -4.95 2.72
C GLU A 3 16.41 -4.80 3.77
N ILE A 4 15.33 -4.10 3.42
CA ILE A 4 14.20 -3.88 4.34
C ILE A 4 13.12 -4.94 4.17
N LEU A 5 12.91 -5.43 2.94
CA LEU A 5 11.95 -6.47 2.63
C LEU A 5 12.65 -7.57 1.85
N ARG A 6 12.49 -8.81 2.30
CA ARG A 6 13.11 -9.99 1.67
C ARG A 6 12.13 -11.15 1.61
N ILE A 7 12.07 -11.77 0.46
CA ILE A 7 11.29 -12.97 0.18
C ILE A 7 12.26 -14.09 -0.19
N LYS A 8 12.06 -15.26 0.38
CA LYS A 8 12.84 -16.46 0.06
C LYS A 8 11.92 -17.64 -0.23
N ASN A 9 12.06 -18.22 -1.41
CA ASN A 9 11.36 -19.43 -1.87
C ASN A 9 9.85 -19.39 -1.61
N LEU A 10 9.21 -18.21 -1.77
CA LEU A 10 7.81 -18.06 -1.49
C LEU A 10 6.96 -18.81 -2.51
N SER A 11 6.10 -19.70 -2.02
CA SER A 11 5.11 -20.40 -2.81
C SER A 11 3.72 -20.25 -2.22
N LYS A 12 2.74 -19.99 -3.08
CA LYS A 12 1.33 -19.81 -2.72
C LYS A 12 0.43 -20.64 -3.61
N ARG A 13 -0.45 -21.42 -2.98
CA ARG A 13 -1.49 -22.20 -3.65
C ARG A 13 -2.86 -21.85 -3.10
N TYR A 14 -3.87 -21.93 -3.95
CA TYR A 14 -5.26 -21.98 -3.57
C TYR A 14 -5.80 -23.34 -4.00
N ASP A 15 -6.16 -24.18 -3.03
CA ASP A 15 -6.46 -25.60 -3.24
C ASP A 15 -5.33 -26.27 -4.03
N ASP A 16 -5.62 -26.82 -5.20
CA ASP A 16 -4.64 -27.49 -6.07
C ASP A 16 -4.00 -26.57 -7.12
N ILE A 17 -4.36 -25.26 -7.12
CA ILE A 17 -3.85 -24.30 -8.10
C ILE A 17 -2.65 -23.56 -7.49
N SER A 18 -1.48 -23.76 -8.09
CA SER A 18 -0.29 -22.96 -7.77
C SER A 18 -0.39 -21.59 -8.42
N VAL A 19 -0.22 -20.54 -7.62
CA VAL A 19 -0.30 -19.14 -8.07
C VAL A 19 1.08 -18.47 -8.03
N LEU A 20 1.88 -18.79 -7.03
CA LEU A 20 3.26 -18.34 -6.89
C LEU A 20 4.14 -19.54 -6.62
N GLU A 21 5.29 -19.64 -7.29
CA GLU A 21 6.23 -20.76 -7.15
C GLU A 21 7.65 -20.24 -7.00
N ASN A 22 8.28 -20.56 -5.86
CA ASN A 22 9.69 -20.28 -5.58
C ASN A 22 10.11 -18.83 -5.85
N ILE A 23 9.31 -17.85 -5.39
CA ILE A 23 9.59 -16.43 -5.60
C ILE A 23 10.65 -15.97 -4.62
N ASP A 24 11.72 -15.40 -5.16
CA ASP A 24 12.75 -14.68 -4.43
C ASP A 24 12.74 -13.21 -4.82
N LEU A 25 12.77 -12.31 -3.83
CA LEU A 25 12.84 -10.88 -4.05
C LEU A 25 13.51 -10.22 -2.84
N SER A 26 14.35 -9.24 -3.08
CA SER A 26 14.82 -8.33 -2.03
C SER A 26 14.58 -6.87 -2.43
N VAL A 27 14.23 -6.04 -1.45
CA VAL A 27 13.99 -4.62 -1.62
C VAL A 27 14.83 -3.87 -0.59
N LYS A 28 15.64 -2.92 -1.06
CA LYS A 28 16.49 -2.08 -0.21
C LYS A 28 15.69 -0.87 0.28
N LYS A 29 16.12 -0.31 1.40
CA LYS A 29 15.55 0.93 1.90
C LYS A 29 15.69 2.06 0.88
N GLY A 30 14.58 2.74 0.57
CA GLY A 30 14.52 3.80 -0.44
C GLY A 30 14.42 3.30 -1.89
N GLU A 31 14.36 1.99 -2.11
CA GLU A 31 14.20 1.41 -3.44
C GLU A 31 12.73 1.36 -3.86
N VAL A 32 12.49 1.58 -5.15
CA VAL A 32 11.19 1.37 -5.78
C VAL A 32 11.30 0.17 -6.71
N VAL A 33 10.55 -0.89 -6.39
CA VAL A 33 10.47 -2.09 -7.21
C VAL A 33 9.14 -2.11 -7.94
N VAL A 34 9.16 -2.25 -9.25
CA VAL A 34 7.96 -2.36 -10.09
C VAL A 34 7.84 -3.78 -10.62
N ILE A 35 6.72 -4.43 -10.32
CA ILE A 35 6.39 -5.78 -10.78
C ILE A 35 5.34 -5.66 -11.88
N VAL A 36 5.72 -6.00 -13.11
CA VAL A 36 4.86 -5.92 -14.29
C VAL A 36 4.49 -7.32 -14.76
N GLY A 37 3.27 -7.49 -15.20
CA GLY A 37 2.80 -8.76 -15.77
C GLY A 37 1.31 -8.74 -16.10
N PRO A 38 0.80 -9.74 -16.83
CA PRO A 38 -0.60 -9.80 -17.22
C PRO A 38 -1.53 -9.93 -16.01
N SER A 39 -2.81 -9.58 -16.21
CA SER A 39 -3.83 -9.81 -15.18
C SER A 39 -3.93 -11.28 -14.82
N GLY A 40 -4.13 -11.58 -13.54
CA GLY A 40 -4.30 -12.94 -13.04
C GLY A 40 -3.01 -13.74 -12.83
N CYS A 41 -1.82 -13.19 -13.09
CA CYS A 41 -0.55 -13.91 -12.88
C CYS A 41 -0.04 -13.92 -11.42
N GLY A 42 -0.86 -13.53 -10.44
CA GLY A 42 -0.50 -13.64 -9.02
C GLY A 42 0.14 -12.39 -8.39
N LYS A 43 0.27 -11.26 -9.10
CA LYS A 43 0.90 -10.03 -8.57
C LYS A 43 0.25 -9.52 -7.29
N SER A 44 -1.08 -9.35 -7.29
CA SER A 44 -1.83 -8.92 -6.11
C SER A 44 -1.75 -9.92 -4.96
N THR A 45 -1.71 -11.23 -5.30
CA THR A 45 -1.50 -12.30 -4.32
C THR A 45 -0.14 -12.15 -3.67
N LEU A 46 0.91 -11.86 -4.44
CA LEU A 46 2.25 -11.61 -3.90
C LEU A 46 2.23 -10.46 -2.90
N LEU A 47 1.66 -9.29 -3.25
CA LEU A 47 1.58 -8.17 -2.31
C LEU A 47 0.82 -8.52 -1.04
N ARG A 48 -0.26 -9.31 -1.12
CA ARG A 48 -1.01 -9.77 0.05
C ARG A 48 -0.23 -10.74 0.92
N CYS A 49 0.64 -11.56 0.33
CA CYS A 49 1.58 -12.39 1.08
C CYS A 49 2.62 -11.54 1.82
N LEU A 50 3.10 -10.42 1.22
CA LEU A 50 4.10 -9.55 1.82
C LEU A 50 3.62 -8.87 3.11
N ASN A 51 2.35 -8.50 3.20
CA ASN A 51 1.79 -7.90 4.42
C ASN A 51 1.06 -8.90 5.32
N GLY A 52 1.13 -10.19 4.99
CA GLY A 52 0.53 -11.27 5.76
C GLY A 52 -1.01 -11.30 5.70
N LEU A 53 -1.64 -10.72 4.66
CA LEU A 53 -3.07 -10.88 4.40
C LEU A 53 -3.40 -12.26 3.83
N GLU A 54 -2.44 -12.86 3.12
CA GLU A 54 -2.53 -14.21 2.59
C GLU A 54 -1.47 -15.10 3.25
N GLU A 55 -1.86 -16.31 3.60
CA GLU A 55 -0.93 -17.34 4.09
C GLU A 55 -0.11 -17.91 2.93
N ILE A 56 1.17 -18.14 3.17
CA ILE A 56 2.08 -18.82 2.25
C ILE A 56 2.22 -20.28 2.65
N GLN A 57 2.37 -21.20 1.69
CA GLN A 57 2.59 -22.61 1.98
C GLN A 57 4.06 -22.94 2.19
N GLU A 58 4.93 -22.28 1.43
CA GLU A 58 6.38 -22.49 1.51
C GLU A 58 7.11 -21.14 1.46
N GLY A 59 8.33 -21.13 2.00
CA GLY A 59 9.18 -19.95 2.02
C GLY A 59 8.96 -19.03 3.20
N GLU A 60 9.56 -17.84 3.12
CA GLU A 60 9.55 -16.85 4.18
C GLU A 60 9.49 -15.43 3.61
N VAL A 61 8.80 -14.55 4.34
CA VAL A 61 8.81 -13.10 4.12
C VAL A 61 9.43 -12.45 5.34
N TRP A 62 10.41 -11.59 5.12
CA TRP A 62 11.12 -10.84 6.15
C TRP A 62 10.94 -9.35 5.97
N LEU A 63 10.62 -8.65 7.05
CA LEU A 63 10.63 -7.19 7.15
C LEU A 63 11.69 -6.82 8.18
N ASP A 64 12.76 -6.14 7.76
CA ASP A 64 14.00 -6.04 8.52
C ASP A 64 14.49 -7.44 8.96
N ASP A 65 14.65 -7.66 10.26
CA ASP A 65 15.06 -8.92 10.86
C ASP A 65 13.87 -9.75 11.41
N GLU A 66 12.63 -9.34 11.14
CA GLU A 66 11.43 -10.01 11.62
C GLU A 66 10.69 -10.75 10.51
N VAL A 67 10.34 -12.03 10.75
CA VAL A 67 9.52 -12.83 9.82
C VAL A 67 8.07 -12.33 9.84
N VAL A 68 7.55 -11.98 8.69
CA VAL A 68 6.12 -11.67 8.47
C VAL A 68 5.36 -12.97 8.33
N ASN A 69 4.70 -13.41 9.41
CA ASN A 69 3.93 -14.66 9.40
C ASN A 69 2.49 -14.37 9.88
N PRO A 70 1.47 -14.72 9.08
CA PRO A 70 0.06 -14.45 9.42
C PRO A 70 -0.41 -15.13 10.72
N ASN A 71 0.24 -16.22 11.12
CA ASN A 71 -0.11 -16.95 12.34
C ASN A 71 0.60 -16.48 13.62
N LYS A 72 1.42 -15.42 13.56
CA LYS A 72 2.16 -14.91 14.72
C LYS A 72 1.47 -13.72 15.37
N LYS A 73 1.62 -13.59 16.70
CA LYS A 73 1.12 -12.47 17.52
C LYS A 73 1.61 -11.08 17.05
N ASN A 74 2.67 -11.02 16.24
CA ASN A 74 3.29 -9.79 15.76
C ASN A 74 2.73 -9.28 14.41
N LEU A 75 1.77 -9.99 13.81
CA LEU A 75 1.23 -9.61 12.49
C LEU A 75 0.67 -8.18 12.46
N SER A 76 0.00 -7.76 13.53
CA SER A 76 -0.53 -6.40 13.67
C SER A 76 0.59 -5.35 13.59
N LYS A 77 1.72 -5.59 14.28
CA LYS A 77 2.89 -4.69 14.26
C LYS A 77 3.55 -4.63 12.88
N ASN A 78 3.66 -5.78 12.20
CA ASN A 78 4.22 -5.82 10.86
C ASN A 78 3.35 -5.04 9.86
N ARG A 79 2.01 -5.14 10.00
CA ARG A 79 1.06 -4.36 9.19
C ARG A 79 1.08 -2.86 9.47
N GLU A 80 1.54 -2.42 10.65
CA GLU A 80 1.78 -1.00 10.92
C GLU A 80 3.00 -0.46 10.16
N LYS A 81 3.98 -1.32 9.88
CA LYS A 81 5.21 -0.99 9.13
C LYS A 81 5.04 -1.11 7.61
N ILE A 82 4.08 -1.92 7.15
CA ILE A 82 3.80 -2.16 5.74
C ILE A 82 2.46 -1.53 5.39
N GLY A 83 2.50 -0.38 4.72
CA GLY A 83 1.32 0.24 4.15
C GLY A 83 0.88 -0.48 2.87
N MET A 84 -0.43 -0.61 2.66
CA MET A 84 -0.96 -1.18 1.42
C MET A 84 -2.09 -0.32 0.86
N VAL A 85 -2.03 -0.08 -0.44
CA VAL A 85 -3.06 0.64 -1.20
C VAL A 85 -3.61 -0.32 -2.25
N PHE A 86 -4.92 -0.55 -2.19
CA PHE A 86 -5.62 -1.50 -3.04
C PHE A 86 -6.20 -0.82 -4.29
N GLN A 87 -6.41 -1.60 -5.34
CA GLN A 87 -7.09 -1.18 -6.56
C GLN A 87 -8.51 -0.62 -6.28
N SER A 88 -9.22 -1.20 -5.31
CA SER A 88 -10.60 -0.85 -4.93
C SER A 88 -10.71 0.33 -3.97
N TYR A 89 -9.60 1.03 -3.67
CA TYR A 89 -9.49 2.14 -2.70
C TYR A 89 -9.80 1.75 -1.24
N ASP A 90 -10.79 0.92 -0.99
CA ASP A 90 -11.28 0.41 0.31
C ASP A 90 -11.49 1.50 1.38
N LEU A 91 -12.01 2.65 0.94
CA LEU A 91 -12.39 3.72 1.85
C LEU A 91 -13.70 3.35 2.58
N PHE A 92 -13.77 3.72 3.85
CA PHE A 92 -14.99 3.55 4.63
C PHE A 92 -16.09 4.51 4.13
N PRO A 93 -17.19 4.02 3.53
CA PRO A 93 -18.16 4.86 2.85
C PRO A 93 -18.97 5.76 3.79
N HIS A 94 -19.06 5.38 5.06
CA HIS A 94 -19.79 6.10 6.12
C HIS A 94 -18.93 7.12 6.87
N LEU A 95 -17.64 7.22 6.56
CA LEU A 95 -16.71 8.18 7.15
C LEU A 95 -16.36 9.29 6.13
N THR A 96 -16.12 10.50 6.63
CA THR A 96 -15.56 11.57 5.81
C THR A 96 -14.13 11.24 5.37
N ILE A 97 -13.60 12.00 4.42
CA ILE A 97 -12.21 11.83 3.97
C ILE A 97 -11.23 12.01 5.13
N LEU A 98 -11.39 13.07 5.92
CA LEU A 98 -10.54 13.29 7.11
C LEU A 98 -10.65 12.14 8.10
N GLN A 99 -11.84 11.63 8.36
CA GLN A 99 -12.05 10.49 9.25
C GLN A 99 -11.43 9.20 8.71
N ASN A 100 -11.51 8.95 7.39
CA ASN A 100 -10.83 7.82 6.75
C ASN A 100 -9.32 7.84 6.98
N VAL A 101 -8.71 9.02 6.85
CA VAL A 101 -7.26 9.20 7.02
C VAL A 101 -6.85 9.10 8.49
N THR A 102 -7.61 9.68 9.41
CA THR A 102 -7.22 9.81 10.81
C THR A 102 -7.55 8.60 11.69
N LEU A 103 -8.44 7.70 11.24
CA LEU A 103 -8.94 6.58 12.03
C LEU A 103 -7.83 5.68 12.56
N ALA A 104 -6.98 5.17 11.66
CA ALA A 104 -5.95 4.19 12.01
C ALA A 104 -4.87 4.77 12.95
N PRO A 105 -4.25 5.93 12.68
CA PRO A 105 -3.24 6.48 13.58
C PRO A 105 -3.78 6.79 14.97
N ILE A 106 -5.06 7.20 15.09
CA ILE A 106 -5.68 7.43 16.40
C ILE A 106 -6.01 6.11 17.11
N LYS A 107 -6.64 5.16 16.41
CA LYS A 107 -7.13 3.92 17.03
C LYS A 107 -6.05 2.88 17.26
N VAL A 108 -5.13 2.71 16.31
CA VAL A 108 -4.08 1.68 16.35
C VAL A 108 -2.84 2.22 17.04
N LYS A 109 -2.27 3.32 16.55
CA LYS A 109 -1.04 3.91 17.11
C LYS A 109 -1.26 4.78 18.34
N LYS A 110 -2.53 4.98 18.76
CA LYS A 110 -2.91 5.79 19.94
C LYS A 110 -2.33 7.22 19.92
N ARG A 111 -2.12 7.76 18.72
CA ARG A 111 -1.62 9.14 18.55
C ARG A 111 -2.70 10.15 18.94
N LYS A 112 -2.27 11.34 19.39
CA LYS A 112 -3.18 12.42 19.77
C LYS A 112 -3.96 12.93 18.56
N ARG A 113 -5.27 13.07 18.72
CA ARG A 113 -6.18 13.49 17.63
C ARG A 113 -5.71 14.79 16.95
N ALA A 114 -5.36 15.82 17.73
CA ALA A 114 -4.97 17.13 17.19
C ALA A 114 -3.72 17.05 16.31
N GLU A 115 -2.73 16.23 16.68
CA GLU A 115 -1.49 16.02 15.91
C GLU A 115 -1.81 15.27 14.60
N VAL A 116 -2.66 14.23 14.69
CA VAL A 116 -3.05 13.42 13.52
C VAL A 116 -3.89 14.24 12.55
N GLU A 117 -4.85 15.04 13.02
CA GLU A 117 -5.68 15.89 12.16
C GLU A 117 -4.82 16.94 11.44
N LYS A 118 -3.85 17.55 12.13
CA LYS A 118 -2.92 18.50 11.50
C LYS A 118 -2.14 17.85 10.38
N GLU A 119 -1.50 16.70 10.64
CA GLU A 119 -0.74 15.95 9.64
C GLU A 119 -1.63 15.47 8.49
N ALA A 120 -2.84 15.00 8.78
CA ALA A 120 -3.79 14.59 7.76
C ALA A 120 -4.13 15.74 6.79
N LEU A 121 -4.32 16.95 7.29
CA LEU A 121 -4.58 18.13 6.47
C LEU A 121 -3.36 18.49 5.61
N GLU A 122 -2.15 18.42 6.16
CA GLU A 122 -0.91 18.65 5.40
C GLU A 122 -0.74 17.62 4.26
N LEU A 123 -1.01 16.34 4.53
CA LEU A 123 -0.95 15.28 3.51
C LEU A 123 -2.06 15.43 2.46
N LEU A 124 -3.28 15.80 2.85
CA LEU A 124 -4.38 16.06 1.91
C LEU A 124 -4.09 17.28 1.03
N GLU A 125 -3.44 18.31 1.57
CA GLU A 125 -2.99 19.48 0.79
C GLU A 125 -1.98 19.08 -0.29
N ARG A 126 -1.00 18.25 0.06
CA ARG A 126 0.02 17.74 -0.88
C ARG A 126 -0.58 17.01 -2.09
N VAL A 127 -1.74 16.38 -1.92
CA VAL A 127 -2.45 15.69 -3.02
C VAL A 127 -3.62 16.49 -3.58
N GLY A 128 -3.76 17.78 -3.20
CA GLY A 128 -4.78 18.69 -3.70
C GLY A 128 -6.20 18.41 -3.23
N LEU A 129 -6.36 17.75 -2.07
CA LEU A 129 -7.67 17.29 -1.58
C LEU A 129 -8.11 17.87 -0.23
N VAL A 130 -7.41 18.86 0.32
CA VAL A 130 -7.78 19.46 1.61
C VAL A 130 -9.19 20.05 1.61
N SER A 131 -9.61 20.63 0.49
CA SER A 131 -10.99 21.18 0.32
C SER A 131 -12.08 20.11 0.37
N LYS A 132 -11.70 18.83 0.21
CA LYS A 132 -12.61 17.68 0.23
C LYS A 132 -12.61 16.93 1.57
N LYS A 133 -11.94 17.43 2.60
CA LYS A 133 -11.76 16.76 3.90
C LYS A 133 -13.07 16.31 4.57
N ASP A 134 -14.13 17.10 4.40
CA ASP A 134 -15.45 16.85 4.99
C ASP A 134 -16.40 16.08 4.05
N ASN A 135 -15.98 15.79 2.83
CA ASN A 135 -16.74 14.99 1.86
C ASN A 135 -16.69 13.50 2.24
N TYR A 136 -17.65 12.75 1.72
CA TYR A 136 -17.67 11.29 1.79
C TYR A 136 -17.10 10.67 0.51
N PRO A 137 -16.61 9.41 0.54
CA PRO A 137 -16.01 8.75 -0.62
C PRO A 137 -16.88 8.79 -1.88
N ARG A 138 -18.22 8.64 -1.74
CA ARG A 138 -19.17 8.70 -2.87
C ARG A 138 -19.17 10.03 -3.64
N GLN A 139 -18.63 11.10 -3.05
CA GLN A 139 -18.58 12.45 -3.63
C GLN A 139 -17.25 12.72 -4.35
N LEU A 140 -16.35 11.73 -4.40
CA LEU A 140 -15.02 11.83 -5.01
C LEU A 140 -14.95 11.03 -6.31
N SER A 141 -14.13 11.52 -7.26
CA SER A 141 -13.73 10.73 -8.44
C SER A 141 -12.85 9.54 -8.06
N GLY A 142 -12.66 8.59 -8.96
CA GLY A 142 -11.76 7.44 -8.76
C GLY A 142 -10.34 7.86 -8.39
N GLY A 143 -9.74 8.78 -9.16
CA GLY A 143 -8.41 9.31 -8.87
C GLY A 143 -8.30 10.05 -7.54
N GLN A 144 -9.34 10.78 -7.15
CA GLN A 144 -9.40 11.42 -5.82
C GLN A 144 -9.45 10.37 -4.70
N LYS A 145 -10.29 9.33 -4.84
CA LYS A 145 -10.35 8.21 -3.87
C LYS A 145 -8.99 7.52 -3.74
N GLN A 146 -8.30 7.31 -4.86
CA GLN A 146 -6.99 6.67 -4.86
C GLN A 146 -5.95 7.52 -4.13
N ARG A 147 -5.93 8.82 -4.36
CA ARG A 147 -5.03 9.73 -3.62
C ARG A 147 -5.35 9.76 -2.12
N VAL A 148 -6.61 9.70 -1.73
CA VAL A 148 -6.99 9.55 -0.31
C VAL A 148 -6.49 8.22 0.26
N ALA A 149 -6.61 7.11 -0.48
CA ALA A 149 -6.13 5.81 -0.04
C ALA A 149 -4.60 5.81 0.17
N ILE A 150 -3.85 6.50 -0.70
CA ILE A 150 -2.41 6.70 -0.53
C ILE A 150 -2.12 7.53 0.74
N VAL A 151 -2.80 8.65 0.95
CA VAL A 151 -2.65 9.49 2.15
C VAL A 151 -2.96 8.70 3.42
N ARG A 152 -4.03 7.87 3.40
CA ARG A 152 -4.40 7.00 4.53
C ARG A 152 -3.31 5.99 4.87
N ALA A 153 -2.61 5.46 3.87
CA ALA A 153 -1.46 4.58 4.11
C ALA A 153 -0.24 5.35 4.64
N LEU A 154 0.05 6.52 4.09
CA LEU A 154 1.22 7.34 4.44
C LEU A 154 1.20 7.86 5.87
N ILE A 155 0.03 8.26 6.40
CA ILE A 155 -0.10 8.81 7.77
C ILE A 155 0.24 7.80 8.86
N MET A 156 0.28 6.50 8.51
CA MET A 156 0.77 5.44 9.38
C MET A 156 2.30 5.35 9.43
N HIS A 157 3.02 6.16 8.65
CA HIS A 157 4.49 6.16 8.55
C HIS A 157 5.05 4.77 8.26
N PRO A 158 4.60 4.11 7.19
CA PRO A 158 5.08 2.78 6.85
C PRO A 158 6.54 2.81 6.40
N GLU A 159 7.27 1.76 6.68
CA GLU A 159 8.64 1.55 6.21
C GLU A 159 8.65 1.10 4.74
N VAL A 160 7.62 0.34 4.33
CA VAL A 160 7.39 -0.11 2.96
C VAL A 160 5.96 0.18 2.56
N LEU A 161 5.76 0.71 1.35
CA LEU A 161 4.45 0.97 0.77
C LEU A 161 4.21 0.00 -0.40
N LEU A 162 3.17 -0.79 -0.31
CA LEU A 162 2.72 -1.72 -1.35
C LEU A 162 1.57 -1.10 -2.14
N LEU A 163 1.71 -0.98 -3.45
CA LEU A 163 0.72 -0.38 -4.35
C LEU A 163 0.20 -1.42 -5.34
N ASP A 164 -1.06 -1.82 -5.18
CA ASP A 164 -1.70 -2.88 -5.96
C ASP A 164 -2.59 -2.30 -7.05
N GLU A 165 -2.10 -2.27 -8.31
CA GLU A 165 -2.82 -1.84 -9.52
C GLU A 165 -3.58 -0.51 -9.35
N ILE A 166 -2.95 0.48 -8.72
CA ILE A 166 -3.59 1.73 -8.27
C ILE A 166 -4.14 2.62 -9.39
N THR A 167 -3.86 2.32 -10.65
CA THR A 167 -4.34 3.07 -11.83
C THR A 167 -5.32 2.29 -12.69
N ALA A 168 -5.51 1.00 -12.45
CA ALA A 168 -6.23 0.09 -13.35
C ALA A 168 -7.71 0.44 -13.60
N ALA A 169 -8.35 1.22 -12.70
CA ALA A 169 -9.75 1.59 -12.80
C ALA A 169 -9.95 3.10 -13.03
N LEU A 170 -8.92 3.79 -13.55
CA LEU A 170 -8.91 5.24 -13.69
C LEU A 170 -8.89 5.68 -15.16
N ASP A 171 -9.52 6.81 -15.44
CA ASP A 171 -9.39 7.50 -16.71
C ASP A 171 -7.96 8.07 -16.89
N PRO A 172 -7.46 8.24 -18.13
CA PRO A 172 -6.08 8.66 -18.39
C PRO A 172 -5.63 9.95 -17.69
N GLU A 173 -6.54 10.92 -17.52
CA GLU A 173 -6.23 12.15 -16.78
C GLU A 173 -6.01 11.88 -15.29
N MET A 174 -6.86 11.02 -14.70
CA MET A 174 -6.75 10.63 -13.29
C MET A 174 -5.52 9.76 -13.01
N VAL A 175 -5.13 8.92 -13.99
CA VAL A 175 -3.89 8.12 -13.92
C VAL A 175 -2.70 9.04 -13.68
N ARG A 176 -2.57 10.11 -14.47
CA ARG A 176 -1.45 11.05 -14.35
C ARG A 176 -1.36 11.68 -12.96
N GLU A 177 -2.50 12.14 -12.42
CA GLU A 177 -2.55 12.74 -11.07
C GLU A 177 -2.09 11.77 -9.96
N VAL A 178 -2.43 10.47 -10.09
CA VAL A 178 -2.00 9.44 -9.13
C VAL A 178 -0.51 9.12 -9.31
N LEU A 179 -0.03 9.05 -10.56
CA LEU A 179 1.38 8.83 -10.88
C LEU A 179 2.28 9.94 -10.35
N ASP A 180 1.85 11.21 -10.45
CA ASP A 180 2.60 12.36 -9.92
C ASP A 180 2.80 12.24 -8.40
N VAL A 181 1.79 11.75 -7.68
CA VAL A 181 1.91 11.48 -6.24
C VAL A 181 2.93 10.36 -5.97
N VAL A 182 2.86 9.25 -6.70
CA VAL A 182 3.80 8.12 -6.55
C VAL A 182 5.23 8.55 -6.88
N LEU A 183 5.41 9.32 -7.95
CA LEU A 183 6.72 9.84 -8.35
C LEU A 183 7.32 10.76 -7.27
N ALA A 184 6.51 11.65 -6.69
CA ALA A 184 6.96 12.50 -5.59
C ALA A 184 7.42 11.67 -4.38
N LEU A 185 6.70 10.59 -4.03
CA LEU A 185 7.09 9.68 -2.95
C LEU A 185 8.39 8.93 -3.26
N ALA A 186 8.61 8.52 -4.51
CA ALA A 186 9.86 7.91 -4.96
C ALA A 186 11.03 8.88 -4.81
N GLN A 187 10.86 10.14 -5.22
CA GLN A 187 11.87 11.20 -5.09
C GLN A 187 12.19 11.54 -3.63
N GLU A 188 11.25 11.36 -2.72
CA GLU A 188 11.47 11.49 -1.26
C GLU A 188 12.22 10.29 -0.65
N GLY A 189 12.57 9.28 -1.44
CA GLY A 189 13.27 8.09 -0.99
C GLY A 189 12.38 7.09 -0.24
N ARG A 190 11.08 7.06 -0.50
CA ARG A 190 10.17 6.06 0.06
C ARG A 190 10.44 4.69 -0.56
N THR A 191 10.45 3.65 0.28
CA THR A 191 10.54 2.27 -0.18
C THR A 191 9.17 1.81 -0.67
N MET A 192 9.08 1.36 -1.93
CA MET A 192 7.80 0.97 -2.52
C MET A 192 7.92 -0.31 -3.35
N VAL A 193 6.88 -1.11 -3.32
CA VAL A 193 6.66 -2.22 -4.26
C VAL A 193 5.36 -1.94 -5.01
N ILE A 194 5.46 -1.75 -6.30
CA ILE A 194 4.36 -1.37 -7.18
C ILE A 194 4.02 -2.54 -8.09
N VAL A 195 2.78 -2.96 -8.09
CA VAL A 195 2.26 -3.96 -9.01
C VAL A 195 1.37 -3.28 -10.04
N THR A 196 1.63 -3.52 -11.30
CA THR A 196 0.86 -2.96 -12.40
C THR A 196 0.90 -3.87 -13.63
N HIS A 197 -0.07 -3.71 -14.51
CA HIS A 197 -0.03 -4.26 -15.86
C HIS A 197 0.39 -3.20 -16.91
N GLU A 198 0.57 -1.96 -16.49
CA GLU A 198 0.97 -0.85 -17.33
C GLU A 198 2.50 -0.74 -17.39
N THR A 199 3.06 -0.87 -18.60
CA THR A 199 4.52 -0.77 -18.82
C THR A 199 5.05 0.66 -18.70
N GLN A 200 4.17 1.65 -18.62
CA GLN A 200 4.56 3.06 -18.45
C GLN A 200 5.12 3.39 -17.06
N PHE A 201 4.94 2.50 -16.09
CA PHE A 201 5.52 2.59 -14.74
C PHE A 201 6.99 2.14 -14.68
N ALA A 202 7.46 1.35 -15.63
CA ALA A 202 8.81 0.83 -15.68
C ALA A 202 9.71 1.79 -16.44
#